data_dcd62deea81963bdb596866c768c1d8f
#
_entry.id   dcd62deea81963bdb596866c768c1d8f
#
_cell.length_a   1.000
_cell.length_b   1.000
_cell.length_c   1.000
_cell.angle_alpha   90.00
_cell.angle_beta   90.00
_cell.angle_gamma   90.00
#
_symmetry.space_group_name_H-M   'P 1'
#
loop_
_entity.id
_entity.type
_entity.pdbx_description
1 polymer ?
#
loop_
_entity_poly.entity_id
_entity_poly.type
_entity_poly.pdbx_seq_one_letter_code
_entity_poly.pdbx_strand_id
1 'polypeptide(L)'
;KWRKLDNAALAFPLVTGKDDTRVFRFYCQLKEKVDGEILQSALDQAMEKYPLFQAVLRKGLFWFYLEHRSLRAVVKQETEPPCSRLYIPDKKSLLFQVSYDKNRINFEVFHALTDGTGAMHFLQELVQNYLILAHPESNLPRIENAEEITHGDKEEDSFSQYYSSDIPKDKEKKKAAVKLKGEKLVHSDMHITEVVLSVKDIHQR
;
A
#
# COMPACT_ATOMS: atom_id res chain seq x y z
N LYS A 1 -19.40 -6.42 7.92
CA LYS A 1 -19.62 -5.78 6.60
C LYS A 1 -18.61 -6.36 5.62
N TRP A 2 -19.00 -6.62 4.38
CA TRP A 2 -18.12 -7.10 3.32
C TRP A 2 -18.22 -6.17 2.10
N ARG A 3 -17.17 -6.12 1.29
CA ARG A 3 -17.09 -5.34 0.05
C ARG A 3 -16.50 -6.20 -1.06
N LYS A 4 -17.08 -6.09 -2.25
CA LYS A 4 -16.52 -6.72 -3.45
C LYS A 4 -15.23 -5.98 -3.84
N LEU A 5 -14.23 -6.72 -4.34
CA LEU A 5 -13.09 -6.08 -4.99
C LEU A 5 -13.53 -5.43 -6.30
N ASP A 6 -12.92 -4.30 -6.64
CA ASP A 6 -13.04 -3.76 -7.99
C ASP A 6 -12.35 -4.65 -9.01
N ASN A 7 -12.63 -4.41 -10.30
CA ASN A 7 -12.12 -5.26 -11.38
C ASN A 7 -10.59 -5.26 -11.49
N ALA A 8 -9.93 -4.15 -11.17
CA ALA A 8 -8.48 -4.07 -11.16
C ALA A 8 -7.88 -4.84 -9.99
N ALA A 9 -8.46 -4.69 -8.79
CA ALA A 9 -8.01 -5.37 -7.58
C ALA A 9 -8.17 -6.90 -7.64
N LEU A 10 -9.13 -7.42 -8.43
CA LEU A 10 -9.33 -8.85 -8.64
C LEU A 10 -8.12 -9.56 -9.26
N ALA A 11 -7.31 -8.85 -10.03
CA ALA A 11 -6.12 -9.44 -10.64
C ALA A 11 -5.06 -9.84 -9.61
N PHE A 12 -4.88 -9.07 -8.54
CA PHE A 12 -3.79 -9.26 -7.60
C PHE A 12 -3.82 -10.59 -6.83
N PRO A 13 -4.93 -11.02 -6.22
CA PRO A 13 -4.96 -12.31 -5.52
C PRO A 13 -4.82 -13.52 -6.45
N LEU A 14 -5.13 -13.37 -7.74
CA LEU A 14 -5.00 -14.45 -8.72
C LEU A 14 -3.55 -14.71 -9.14
N VAL A 15 -2.72 -13.66 -9.16
CA VAL A 15 -1.34 -13.74 -9.64
C VAL A 15 -0.29 -13.68 -8.53
N THR A 16 -0.72 -13.45 -7.28
CA THR A 16 0.21 -13.40 -6.15
C THR A 16 0.81 -14.77 -5.83
N GLY A 17 2.10 -14.80 -5.54
CA GLY A 17 2.86 -16.01 -5.26
C GLY A 17 3.99 -15.78 -4.27
N LYS A 18 4.91 -16.75 -4.20
CA LYS A 18 6.12 -16.63 -3.36
C LYS A 18 7.10 -15.62 -3.95
N ASP A 19 7.19 -15.59 -5.27
CA ASP A 19 8.16 -14.76 -6.01
C ASP A 19 7.61 -13.39 -6.38
N ASP A 20 6.30 -13.21 -6.30
CA ASP A 20 5.61 -11.97 -6.60
C ASP A 20 4.48 -11.78 -5.59
N THR A 21 4.77 -11.08 -4.53
CA THR A 21 3.86 -10.91 -3.39
C THR A 21 2.74 -9.90 -3.65
N ARG A 22 2.86 -9.09 -4.70
CA ARG A 22 1.97 -7.96 -4.99
C ARG A 22 1.85 -6.99 -3.80
N VAL A 23 2.88 -6.92 -3.01
CA VAL A 23 3.06 -5.96 -1.93
C VAL A 23 3.95 -4.84 -2.44
N PHE A 24 3.58 -3.62 -2.17
CA PHE A 24 4.43 -2.46 -2.41
C PHE A 24 4.69 -1.71 -1.12
N ARG A 25 5.75 -0.93 -1.10
CA ARG A 25 6.21 -0.19 0.07
C ARG A 25 6.31 1.29 -0.23
N PHE A 26 5.80 2.09 0.69
CA PHE A 26 6.22 3.47 0.91
C PHE A 26 6.98 3.58 2.22
N TYR A 27 7.84 4.57 2.35
CA TYR A 27 8.49 4.88 3.61
C TYR A 27 8.63 6.38 3.82
N CYS A 28 8.74 6.77 5.07
CA CYS A 28 9.10 8.12 5.48
C CYS A 28 10.36 8.06 6.33
N GLN A 29 11.37 8.84 5.97
CA GLN A 29 12.60 8.94 6.75
C GLN A 29 12.57 10.22 7.58
N LEU A 30 12.73 10.05 8.88
CA LEU A 30 12.75 11.13 9.86
C LEU A 30 14.19 11.57 10.14
N LYS A 31 14.36 12.72 10.77
CA LYS A 31 15.67 13.20 11.24
C LYS A 31 16.13 12.48 12.50
N GLU A 32 15.21 11.99 13.30
CA GLU A 32 15.43 11.32 14.58
C GLU A 32 14.94 9.87 14.58
N LYS A 33 15.31 9.11 15.61
CA LYS A 33 14.91 7.72 15.75
C LYS A 33 13.40 7.63 15.99
N VAL A 34 12.79 6.64 15.38
CA VAL A 34 11.37 6.33 15.57
C VAL A 34 11.18 5.69 16.95
N ASP A 35 10.21 6.23 17.70
CA ASP A 35 9.67 5.60 18.88
C ASP A 35 8.51 4.67 18.51
N GLY A 36 8.66 3.39 18.80
CA GLY A 36 7.66 2.37 18.42
C GLY A 36 6.33 2.50 19.18
N GLU A 37 6.34 3.00 20.41
CA GLU A 37 5.11 3.17 21.21
C GLU A 37 4.30 4.38 20.71
N ILE A 38 4.99 5.47 20.39
CA ILE A 38 4.38 6.64 19.77
C ILE A 38 3.83 6.28 18.39
N LEU A 39 4.60 5.50 17.60
CA LEU A 39 4.16 5.04 16.29
C LEU A 39 2.93 4.12 16.38
N GLN A 40 2.85 3.27 17.40
CA GLN A 40 1.65 2.46 17.65
C GLN A 40 0.43 3.34 17.95
N SER A 41 0.59 4.35 18.79
CA SER A 41 -0.48 5.28 19.12
C SER A 41 -0.95 6.07 17.88
N ALA A 42 -0.01 6.49 17.04
CA ALA A 42 -0.29 7.14 15.77
C ALA A 42 -1.03 6.23 14.79
N LEU A 43 -0.66 4.94 14.75
CA LEU A 43 -1.32 3.94 13.92
C LEU A 43 -2.76 3.70 14.40
N ASP A 44 -2.97 3.56 15.69
CA ASP A 44 -4.31 3.37 16.26
C ASP A 44 -5.24 4.55 15.86
N GLN A 45 -4.76 5.80 15.92
CA GLN A 45 -5.50 6.98 15.44
C GLN A 45 -5.75 6.98 13.92
N ALA A 46 -4.74 6.60 13.12
CA ALA A 46 -4.91 6.53 11.67
C ALA A 46 -5.95 5.48 11.27
N MET A 47 -6.01 4.36 11.99
CA MET A 47 -7.00 3.30 11.75
C MET A 47 -8.45 3.73 12.02
N GLU A 48 -8.68 4.69 12.92
CA GLU A 48 -10.02 5.26 13.14
C GLU A 48 -10.51 6.04 11.91
N LYS A 49 -9.61 6.79 11.26
CA LYS A 49 -9.92 7.56 10.06
C LYS A 49 -10.01 6.70 8.79
N TYR A 50 -9.30 5.57 8.76
CA TYR A 50 -9.21 4.68 7.60
C TYR A 50 -9.75 3.26 7.90
N PRO A 51 -11.05 3.09 8.18
CA PRO A 51 -11.63 1.80 8.55
C PRO A 51 -11.53 0.74 7.44
N LEU A 52 -11.31 1.16 6.18
CA LEU A 52 -11.08 0.26 5.06
C LEU A 52 -9.87 -0.64 5.28
N PHE A 53 -8.84 -0.16 5.96
CA PHE A 53 -7.64 -0.94 6.26
C PHE A 53 -7.90 -2.06 7.27
N GLN A 54 -9.02 -2.05 7.99
CA GLN A 54 -9.47 -3.16 8.84
C GLN A 54 -10.15 -4.28 8.03
N ALA A 55 -9.62 -4.59 6.87
CA ALA A 55 -10.16 -5.61 6.00
C ALA A 55 -9.21 -6.80 5.84
N VAL A 56 -9.79 -7.99 5.74
CA VAL A 56 -9.10 -9.21 5.35
C VAL A 56 -9.64 -9.69 4.01
N LEU A 57 -8.78 -10.26 3.19
CA LEU A 57 -9.20 -10.83 1.91
C LEU A 57 -9.75 -12.25 2.11
N ARG A 58 -10.91 -12.49 1.54
CA ARG A 58 -11.58 -13.77 1.58
C ARG A 58 -11.79 -14.29 0.16
N LYS A 59 -11.65 -15.58 0.01
CA LYS A 59 -11.99 -16.29 -1.24
C LYS A 59 -13.36 -16.94 -1.08
N GLY A 60 -14.31 -16.51 -1.91
CA GLY A 60 -15.59 -17.21 -2.09
C GLY A 60 -15.46 -18.34 -3.12
N LEU A 61 -16.59 -18.95 -3.49
CA LEU A 61 -16.60 -20.02 -4.50
C LEU A 61 -16.10 -19.53 -5.87
N PHE A 62 -16.46 -18.29 -6.26
CA PHE A 62 -16.17 -17.75 -7.59
C PHE A 62 -15.51 -16.38 -7.59
N TRP A 63 -15.39 -15.71 -6.42
CA TRP A 63 -14.85 -14.35 -6.32
C TRP A 63 -14.10 -14.11 -5.02
N PHE A 64 -13.28 -13.06 -5.02
CA PHE A 64 -12.65 -12.53 -3.82
C PHE A 64 -13.46 -11.35 -3.28
N TYR A 65 -13.44 -11.15 -1.96
CA TYR A 65 -14.07 -10.03 -1.30
C TYR A 65 -13.28 -9.60 -0.06
N LEU A 66 -13.39 -8.33 0.28
CA LEU A 66 -12.84 -7.77 1.51
C LEU A 66 -13.89 -7.88 2.61
N GLU A 67 -13.52 -8.53 3.69
CA GLU A 67 -14.35 -8.67 4.88
C GLU A 67 -13.79 -7.78 5.98
N HIS A 68 -14.60 -6.82 6.47
CA HIS A 68 -14.20 -6.00 7.61
C HIS A 68 -14.04 -6.87 8.87
N ARG A 69 -12.90 -6.73 9.54
CA ARG A 69 -12.56 -7.41 10.79
C ARG A 69 -11.91 -6.46 11.76
N SER A 70 -12.37 -6.45 12.99
CA SER A 70 -11.75 -5.65 14.06
C SER A 70 -10.45 -6.29 14.54
N LEU A 71 -9.46 -6.34 13.63
CA LEU A 71 -8.11 -6.78 13.95
C LEU A 71 -7.26 -5.57 14.30
N ARG A 72 -6.55 -5.64 15.42
CA ARG A 72 -5.62 -4.57 15.77
C ARG A 72 -4.39 -4.65 14.88
N ALA A 73 -4.04 -3.55 14.24
CA ALA A 73 -2.77 -3.38 13.56
C ALA A 73 -1.68 -3.15 14.62
N VAL A 74 -0.58 -3.87 14.51
CA VAL A 74 0.54 -3.78 15.47
C VAL A 74 1.79 -3.34 14.73
N VAL A 75 2.40 -2.27 15.22
CA VAL A 75 3.71 -1.79 14.76
C VAL A 75 4.79 -2.80 15.14
N LYS A 76 5.74 -3.03 14.23
CA LYS A 76 6.85 -3.95 14.46
C LYS A 76 8.18 -3.28 14.13
N GLN A 77 9.24 -3.68 14.79
CA GLN A 77 10.57 -3.44 14.27
C GLN A 77 10.76 -4.23 12.98
N GLU A 78 11.42 -3.66 11.99
CA GLU A 78 11.66 -4.33 10.71
C GLU A 78 12.62 -5.50 10.91
N THR A 79 12.15 -6.70 10.62
CA THR A 79 12.93 -7.95 10.70
C THR A 79 12.81 -8.77 9.42
N GLU A 80 11.74 -8.54 8.66
CA GLU A 80 11.47 -9.24 7.41
C GLU A 80 11.99 -8.44 6.21
N PRO A 81 12.36 -9.11 5.13
CA PRO A 81 12.71 -8.44 3.88
C PRO A 81 11.56 -7.54 3.39
N PRO A 82 11.88 -6.40 2.74
CA PRO A 82 10.86 -5.52 2.17
C PRO A 82 9.92 -6.26 1.21
N CYS A 83 8.66 -5.85 1.23
CA CYS A 83 7.59 -6.43 0.41
C CYS A 83 7.37 -7.93 0.64
N SER A 84 7.64 -8.41 1.85
CA SER A 84 7.29 -9.76 2.26
C SER A 84 5.79 -10.03 2.14
N ARG A 85 5.42 -11.31 2.07
CA ARG A 85 4.05 -11.71 1.78
C ARG A 85 3.08 -11.38 2.91
N LEU A 86 2.12 -10.51 2.65
CA LEU A 86 1.05 -10.11 3.58
C LEU A 86 -0.21 -10.97 3.42
N TYR A 87 -0.56 -11.30 2.18
CA TYR A 87 -1.69 -12.16 1.89
C TYR A 87 -1.27 -13.63 1.82
N ILE A 88 -1.82 -14.43 2.70
CA ILE A 88 -1.71 -15.90 2.69
C ILE A 88 -3.14 -16.45 2.60
N PRO A 89 -3.47 -17.28 1.60
CA PRO A 89 -4.79 -17.90 1.50
C PRO A 89 -5.22 -18.52 2.82
N ASP A 90 -6.48 -18.40 3.16
CA ASP A 90 -7.12 -18.91 4.38
C ASP A 90 -6.64 -18.33 5.71
N LYS A 91 -5.58 -17.51 5.72
CA LYS A 91 -5.17 -16.78 6.91
C LYS A 91 -5.92 -15.47 7.04
N LYS A 92 -6.48 -15.23 8.23
CA LYS A 92 -7.15 -13.97 8.56
C LYS A 92 -6.11 -12.98 9.07
N SER A 93 -5.42 -12.29 8.18
CA SER A 93 -4.45 -11.25 8.50
C SER A 93 -4.82 -9.94 7.80
N LEU A 94 -4.42 -8.83 8.38
CA LEU A 94 -4.49 -7.53 7.71
C LEU A 94 -3.64 -7.58 6.44
N LEU A 95 -4.04 -6.79 5.45
CA LEU A 95 -3.41 -6.72 4.14
C LEU A 95 -2.35 -5.62 4.05
N PHE A 96 -1.95 -5.10 5.18
CA PHE A 96 -0.87 -4.12 5.31
C PHE A 96 -0.09 -4.37 6.60
N GLN A 97 1.09 -3.77 6.66
CA GLN A 97 1.87 -3.67 7.90
C GLN A 97 2.58 -2.34 8.00
N VAL A 98 2.79 -1.91 9.24
CA VAL A 98 3.65 -0.79 9.60
C VAL A 98 4.84 -1.34 10.36
N SER A 99 6.03 -1.00 9.91
CA SER A 99 7.28 -1.34 10.60
C SER A 99 8.20 -0.13 10.68
N TYR A 100 9.22 -0.21 11.51
CA TYR A 100 10.24 0.84 11.59
C TYR A 100 11.64 0.24 11.73
N ASP A 101 12.62 0.96 11.20
CA ASP A 101 14.04 0.72 11.45
C ASP A 101 14.74 2.04 11.64
N LYS A 102 15.44 2.20 12.77
CA LYS A 102 16.16 3.43 13.14
C LYS A 102 15.25 4.68 13.04
N ASN A 103 15.42 5.46 12.00
CA ASN A 103 14.69 6.71 11.75
C ASN A 103 13.70 6.61 10.57
N ARG A 104 13.35 5.41 10.16
CA ARG A 104 12.48 5.18 9.01
C ARG A 104 11.20 4.46 9.45
N ILE A 105 10.07 5.02 9.05
CA ILE A 105 8.74 4.41 9.14
C ILE A 105 8.44 3.77 7.80
N ASN A 106 8.19 2.46 7.77
CA ASN A 106 7.84 1.71 6.58
C ASN A 106 6.34 1.36 6.61
N PHE A 107 5.70 1.53 5.49
CA PHE A 107 4.33 1.12 5.25
C PHE A 107 4.28 0.20 4.03
N GLU A 108 3.80 -1.01 4.24
CA GLU A 108 3.65 -2.01 3.18
C GLU A 108 2.20 -2.43 3.06
N VAL A 109 1.75 -2.59 1.84
CA VAL A 109 0.36 -2.93 1.57
C VAL A 109 0.22 -3.88 0.38
N PHE A 110 -0.64 -4.88 0.54
CA PHE A 110 -1.05 -5.76 -0.55
C PHE A 110 -1.97 -4.99 -1.52
N HIS A 111 -1.63 -4.98 -2.78
CA HIS A 111 -2.22 -4.08 -3.79
C HIS A 111 -3.74 -4.26 -4.00
N ALA A 112 -4.32 -5.39 -3.56
CA ALA A 112 -5.77 -5.58 -3.60
C ALA A 112 -6.53 -4.78 -2.52
N LEU A 113 -5.85 -4.22 -1.51
CA LEU A 113 -6.48 -3.40 -0.47
C LEU A 113 -6.70 -1.97 -0.94
N THR A 114 -5.68 -1.39 -1.56
CA THR A 114 -5.65 0.00 -2.04
C THR A 114 -4.59 0.18 -3.12
N ASP A 115 -4.70 1.25 -3.87
CA ASP A 115 -3.70 1.71 -4.82
C ASP A 115 -2.62 2.60 -4.16
N GLY A 116 -1.72 3.14 -4.99
CA GLY A 116 -0.64 4.01 -4.51
C GLY A 116 -1.15 5.32 -3.88
N THR A 117 -2.22 5.89 -4.40
CA THR A 117 -2.80 7.14 -3.88
C THR A 117 -3.41 6.93 -2.50
N GLY A 118 -4.23 5.90 -2.33
CA GLY A 118 -4.83 5.58 -1.04
C GLY A 118 -3.78 5.17 0.00
N ALA A 119 -2.73 4.47 -0.42
CA ALA A 119 -1.60 4.13 0.45
C ALA A 119 -0.81 5.37 0.90
N MET A 120 -0.60 6.33 0.00
CA MET A 120 0.10 7.59 0.31
C MET A 120 -0.69 8.42 1.32
N HIS A 121 -2.02 8.55 1.14
CA HIS A 121 -2.88 9.27 2.08
C HIS A 121 -2.84 8.64 3.48
N PHE A 122 -2.88 7.31 3.55
CA PHE A 122 -2.75 6.61 4.83
C PHE A 122 -1.40 6.87 5.50
N LEU A 123 -0.28 6.79 4.74
CA LEU A 123 1.05 7.05 5.28
C LEU A 123 1.19 8.52 5.74
N GLN A 124 0.65 9.48 5.00
CA GLN A 124 0.65 10.89 5.38
C GLN A 124 -0.07 11.10 6.71
N GLU A 125 -1.26 10.51 6.89
CA GLU A 125 -2.00 10.58 8.16
C GLU A 125 -1.21 9.93 9.30
N LEU A 126 -0.65 8.75 9.08
CA LEU A 126 0.16 8.04 10.07
C LEU A 126 1.37 8.88 10.52
N VAL A 127 2.13 9.42 9.57
CA VAL A 127 3.31 10.24 9.87
C VAL A 127 2.93 11.54 10.55
N GLN A 128 1.85 12.19 10.12
CA GLN A 128 1.34 13.40 10.78
C GLN A 128 0.96 13.14 12.23
N ASN A 129 0.20 12.06 12.49
CA ASN A 129 -0.17 11.67 13.86
C ASN A 129 1.07 11.37 14.69
N TYR A 130 2.06 10.66 14.13
CA TYR A 130 3.33 10.38 14.80
C TYR A 130 4.05 11.67 15.19
N LEU A 131 4.23 12.60 14.26
CA LEU A 131 4.94 13.85 14.52
C LEU A 131 4.24 14.71 15.57
N ILE A 132 2.91 14.80 15.53
CA ILE A 132 2.12 15.53 16.54
C ILE A 132 2.29 14.90 17.92
N LEU A 133 2.28 13.58 18.03
CA LEU A 133 2.44 12.86 19.30
C LEU A 133 3.88 12.91 19.82
N ALA A 134 4.86 12.88 18.92
CA ALA A 134 6.29 12.93 19.29
C ALA A 134 6.74 14.34 19.70
N HIS A 135 6.09 15.40 19.21
CA HIS A 135 6.47 16.79 19.41
C HIS A 135 5.28 17.66 19.87
N PRO A 136 4.66 17.35 21.00
CA PRO A 136 3.47 18.06 21.46
C PRO A 136 3.72 19.55 21.72
N GLU A 137 4.96 19.91 22.10
CA GLU A 137 5.39 21.29 22.34
C GLU A 137 5.50 22.14 21.08
N SER A 138 5.63 21.51 19.92
CA SER A 138 5.86 22.22 18.65
C SER A 138 4.57 22.73 18.00
N ASN A 139 3.39 22.40 18.56
CA ASN A 139 2.08 22.79 18.05
C ASN A 139 1.97 22.62 16.51
N LEU A 140 2.40 21.47 16.02
CA LEU A 140 2.40 21.18 14.58
C LEU A 140 0.99 21.30 14.01
N PRO A 141 0.78 22.03 12.90
CA PRO A 141 -0.52 22.13 12.28
C PRO A 141 -0.94 20.78 11.71
N ARG A 142 -2.23 20.45 11.87
CA ARG A 142 -2.79 19.31 11.13
C ARG A 142 -3.01 19.73 9.67
N ILE A 143 -2.37 19.02 8.75
CA ILE A 143 -2.57 19.22 7.32
C ILE A 143 -3.80 18.43 6.94
N GLU A 144 -4.88 19.11 6.62
CA GLU A 144 -6.04 18.47 6.01
C GLU A 144 -5.70 18.22 4.54
N ASN A 145 -5.78 16.97 4.11
CA ASN A 145 -5.66 16.67 2.69
C ASN A 145 -6.84 17.37 2.01
N ALA A 146 -6.54 18.29 1.10
CA ALA A 146 -7.53 19.10 0.39
C ALA A 146 -8.53 18.26 -0.44
N GLU A 147 -8.18 17.03 -0.71
CA GLU A 147 -9.07 16.01 -1.23
C GLU A 147 -9.55 15.17 -0.03
N GLU A 148 -10.58 15.64 0.67
CA GLU A 148 -11.50 14.71 1.30
C GLU A 148 -12.08 13.86 0.16
N ILE A 149 -11.38 12.76 -0.14
CA ILE A 149 -11.95 11.70 -0.96
C ILE A 149 -13.22 11.31 -0.23
N THR A 150 -14.36 11.74 -0.73
CA THR A 150 -15.64 11.48 -0.12
C THR A 150 -15.79 9.98 0.08
N HIS A 151 -16.55 9.55 1.07
CA HIS A 151 -16.79 8.12 1.32
C HIS A 151 -17.32 7.40 0.06
N GLY A 152 -17.96 8.12 -0.86
CA GLY A 152 -18.40 7.64 -2.16
C GLY A 152 -17.23 7.32 -3.10
N ASP A 153 -16.29 8.23 -3.24
CA ASP A 153 -15.14 8.08 -4.15
C ASP A 153 -14.20 6.93 -3.74
N LYS A 154 -14.22 6.56 -2.44
CA LYS A 154 -13.46 5.42 -1.91
C LYS A 154 -14.10 4.06 -2.20
N GLU A 155 -15.36 4.01 -2.56
CA GLU A 155 -16.13 2.77 -2.77
C GLU A 155 -16.51 2.52 -4.24
N GLU A 156 -16.34 3.49 -5.14
CA GLU A 156 -16.71 3.35 -6.55
C GLU A 156 -15.63 2.63 -7.36
N ASP A 157 -16.08 1.66 -8.16
CA ASP A 157 -15.24 0.97 -9.16
C ASP A 157 -15.07 1.87 -10.38
N SER A 158 -14.00 2.67 -10.39
CA SER A 158 -13.67 3.57 -11.51
C SER A 158 -13.59 2.82 -12.85
N PHE A 159 -13.22 1.56 -12.87
CA PHE A 159 -13.18 0.76 -14.07
C PHE A 159 -14.59 0.57 -14.65
N SER A 160 -15.55 0.21 -13.80
CA SER A 160 -16.95 0.05 -14.25
C SER A 160 -17.57 1.37 -14.69
N GLN A 161 -17.19 2.49 -14.07
CA GLN A 161 -17.71 3.82 -14.37
C GLN A 161 -17.19 4.35 -15.72
N TYR A 162 -15.91 4.11 -16.05
CA TYR A 162 -15.28 4.64 -17.26
C TYR A 162 -15.08 3.62 -18.37
N TYR A 163 -15.42 2.34 -18.15
CA TYR A 163 -15.29 1.32 -19.16
C TYR A 163 -16.37 1.47 -20.24
N SER A 164 -15.93 1.62 -21.48
CA SER A 164 -16.79 1.56 -22.66
C SER A 164 -16.32 0.43 -23.57
N SER A 165 -17.26 -0.43 -23.99
CA SER A 165 -16.99 -1.47 -25.00
C SER A 165 -16.72 -0.88 -26.40
N ASP A 166 -17.07 0.40 -26.61
CA ASP A 166 -17.02 1.09 -27.90
C ASP A 166 -15.69 1.79 -28.18
N ILE A 167 -14.68 1.57 -27.32
CA ILE A 167 -13.34 2.10 -27.60
C ILE A 167 -12.78 1.39 -28.83
N PRO A 168 -12.47 2.12 -29.90
CA PRO A 168 -11.85 1.53 -31.07
C PRO A 168 -10.56 0.82 -30.68
N LYS A 169 -10.44 -0.46 -31.05
CA LYS A 169 -9.18 -1.19 -30.83
C LYS A 169 -8.10 -0.51 -31.66
N ASP A 170 -7.24 0.23 -30.96
CA ASP A 170 -6.09 0.85 -31.59
C ASP A 170 -5.24 -0.25 -32.24
N LYS A 171 -5.11 -0.17 -33.56
CA LYS A 171 -4.34 -1.12 -34.37
C LYS A 171 -2.85 -0.76 -34.44
N GLU A 172 -2.40 0.23 -33.66
CA GLU A 172 -0.98 0.52 -33.59
C GLU A 172 -0.20 -0.69 -33.07
N LYS A 173 0.82 -1.07 -33.82
CA LYS A 173 1.73 -2.13 -33.40
C LYS A 173 2.42 -1.70 -32.11
N LYS A 174 1.97 -2.25 -30.99
CA LYS A 174 2.60 -1.99 -29.69
C LYS A 174 4.07 -2.36 -29.79
N LYS A 175 4.95 -1.40 -29.49
CA LYS A 175 6.38 -1.66 -29.37
C LYS A 175 6.59 -2.72 -28.27
N ALA A 176 7.44 -3.69 -28.54
CA ALA A 176 7.77 -4.70 -27.55
C ALA A 176 8.39 -4.03 -26.32
N ALA A 177 7.99 -4.47 -25.12
CA ALA A 177 8.59 -4.01 -23.89
C ALA A 177 10.09 -4.36 -23.85
N VAL A 178 10.88 -3.47 -23.27
CA VAL A 178 12.30 -3.73 -23.02
C VAL A 178 12.41 -4.89 -22.03
N LYS A 179 13.11 -5.94 -22.43
CA LYS A 179 13.42 -7.07 -21.56
C LYS A 179 14.81 -6.90 -21.01
N LEU A 180 14.94 -6.88 -19.71
CA LEU A 180 16.25 -6.97 -19.06
C LEU A 180 16.88 -8.33 -19.36
N LYS A 181 18.15 -8.32 -19.76
CA LYS A 181 18.95 -9.54 -19.93
C LYS A 181 19.63 -9.84 -18.60
N GLY A 182 19.62 -11.08 -18.16
CA GLY A 182 20.26 -11.50 -16.91
C GLY A 182 19.82 -12.89 -16.53
N GLU A 183 20.44 -13.43 -15.50
CA GLU A 183 20.07 -14.69 -14.90
C GLU A 183 18.93 -14.45 -13.91
N LYS A 184 17.98 -15.38 -13.83
CA LYS A 184 16.96 -15.36 -12.79
C LYS A 184 17.59 -15.83 -11.49
N LEU A 185 17.51 -15.02 -10.45
CA LEU A 185 17.90 -15.43 -9.11
C LEU A 185 17.01 -16.59 -8.62
N VAL A 186 17.59 -17.47 -7.83
CA VAL A 186 16.86 -18.56 -7.20
C VAL A 186 15.96 -18.00 -6.10
N HIS A 187 14.83 -18.63 -5.86
CA HIS A 187 13.67 -18.19 -5.06
C HIS A 187 13.91 -17.64 -3.64
N SER A 188 15.13 -17.63 -3.14
CA SER A 188 15.46 -17.15 -1.79
C SER A 188 16.20 -15.82 -1.76
N ASP A 189 16.67 -15.34 -2.91
CA ASP A 189 17.57 -14.19 -2.94
C ASP A 189 16.83 -12.93 -3.38
N MET A 190 16.47 -12.11 -2.41
CA MET A 190 15.96 -10.77 -2.68
C MET A 190 17.15 -9.81 -2.82
N HIS A 191 17.28 -9.19 -3.99
CA HIS A 191 18.23 -8.13 -4.24
C HIS A 191 17.51 -6.79 -4.38
N ILE A 192 17.88 -5.84 -3.52
CA ILE A 192 17.30 -4.49 -3.55
C ILE A 192 18.36 -3.54 -4.06
N THR A 193 18.03 -2.80 -5.10
CA THR A 193 18.86 -1.71 -5.62
C THR A 193 18.15 -0.39 -5.44
N GLU A 194 18.77 0.54 -4.74
CA GLU A 194 18.28 1.90 -4.60
C GLU A 194 19.03 2.81 -5.59
N VAL A 195 18.28 3.56 -6.38
CA VAL A 195 18.81 4.52 -7.33
C VAL A 195 18.17 5.88 -7.10
N VAL A 196 18.99 6.87 -6.84
CA VAL A 196 18.54 8.25 -6.69
C VAL A 196 18.70 8.97 -8.03
N LEU A 197 17.60 9.42 -8.59
CA LEU A 197 17.57 10.16 -9.85
C LEU A 197 17.11 11.60 -9.61
N SER A 198 17.78 12.54 -10.26
CA SER A 198 17.33 13.93 -10.27
C SER A 198 16.07 14.07 -11.15
N VAL A 199 15.04 14.72 -10.64
CA VAL A 199 13.83 15.03 -11.42
C VAL A 199 14.17 15.80 -12.69
N LYS A 200 15.18 16.68 -12.65
CA LYS A 200 15.67 17.43 -13.81
C LYS A 200 16.21 16.49 -14.91
N ASP A 201 16.92 15.44 -14.54
CA ASP A 201 17.49 14.48 -15.50
C ASP A 201 16.43 13.62 -16.16
N ILE A 202 15.31 13.37 -15.47
CA ILE A 202 14.15 12.64 -16.00
C ILE A 202 13.39 13.47 -17.04
N HIS A 203 13.25 14.78 -16.80
CA HIS A 203 12.51 15.67 -17.69
C HIS A 203 13.28 16.11 -18.94
N GLN A 204 14.58 15.85 -19.04
CA GLN A 204 15.40 16.23 -20.21
C GLN A 204 15.44 15.16 -21.31
N ARG A 205 14.63 14.11 -21.22
CA ARG A 205 14.44 13.07 -22.24
C ARG A 205 13.00 13.08 -22.76
#